data_295ca88ca32726b2d1e7d1e0a8948ad3
#
_entry.id   295ca88ca32726b2d1e7d1e0a8948ad3
#
_cell.length_a   1.000
_cell.length_b   1.000
_cell.length_c   1.000
_cell.angle_alpha   90.00
_cell.angle_beta   90.00
_cell.angle_gamma   90.00
#
_symmetry.space_group_name_H-M   'P 1'
#
loop_
_entity.id
_entity.type
_entity.pdbx_description
1 polymer ?
#
loop_
_entity_poly.entity_id
_entity_poly.type
_entity_poly.pdbx_seq_one_letter_code
_entity_poly.pdbx_strand_id
1 'polypeptide(L)'
;MFKLLDETYKNLSTYTPISDEQIQHYKEKYFGLIDKDYIICIVDSEYNLVAFAITMPSYSRALQKSKGKLLPFGWVHFMNASRKNDRANFYLIGIHPDYQRRGVTAIIFKEIWKTFKKKGVKFLETNPELEENKNIQLLWQDYNPVNHKRRRTYSLDV
;
A
#
# COMPACT_ATOMS: atom_id res chain seq x y z
N MET A 1 -5.72 -4.85 12.28
CA MET A 1 -5.20 -4.75 10.91
C MET A 1 -4.64 -6.09 10.41
N PHE A 2 -3.64 -6.71 11.06
CA PHE A 2 -3.06 -7.98 10.57
C PHE A 2 -4.08 -9.14 10.49
N LYS A 3 -4.98 -9.29 11.45
CA LYS A 3 -6.08 -10.28 11.35
C LYS A 3 -6.95 -10.03 10.12
N LEU A 4 -7.32 -8.78 9.86
CA LEU A 4 -8.10 -8.42 8.68
C LEU A 4 -7.31 -8.64 7.38
N LEU A 5 -6.00 -8.45 7.41
CA LEU A 5 -5.12 -8.79 6.28
C LEU A 5 -5.20 -10.28 5.97
N ASP A 6 -5.04 -11.15 6.97
CA ASP A 6 -5.14 -12.61 6.81
C ASP A 6 -6.51 -13.01 6.24
N GLU A 7 -7.60 -12.49 6.81
CA GLU A 7 -8.96 -12.80 6.33
C GLU A 7 -9.19 -12.39 4.88
N THR A 8 -8.60 -11.26 4.47
CA THR A 8 -8.77 -10.72 3.12
C THR A 8 -7.91 -11.44 2.08
N TYR A 9 -6.70 -11.85 2.46
CA TYR A 9 -5.69 -12.35 1.53
C TYR A 9 -5.54 -13.87 1.52
N LYS A 10 -6.13 -14.60 2.47
CA LYS A 10 -6.01 -16.08 2.60
C LYS A 10 -6.33 -16.88 1.36
N ASN A 11 -7.16 -16.33 0.45
CA ASN A 11 -7.57 -17.00 -0.77
C ASN A 11 -6.66 -16.68 -1.98
N LEU A 12 -5.61 -15.86 -1.81
CA LEU A 12 -4.63 -15.61 -2.86
C LEU A 12 -3.60 -16.74 -2.89
N SER A 13 -3.31 -17.27 -4.08
CA SER A 13 -2.44 -18.43 -4.30
C SER A 13 -1.03 -18.29 -3.71
N THR A 14 -0.53 -17.07 -3.60
CA THR A 14 0.83 -16.77 -3.09
C THR A 14 0.83 -16.19 -1.68
N TYR A 15 -0.32 -16.11 -1.01
CA TYR A 15 -0.38 -15.57 0.34
C TYR A 15 0.10 -16.58 1.36
N THR A 16 1.01 -16.15 2.23
CA THR A 16 1.44 -16.89 3.41
C THR A 16 1.08 -16.08 4.65
N PRO A 17 0.38 -16.67 5.64
CA PRO A 17 0.05 -15.97 6.88
C PRO A 17 1.31 -15.43 7.56
N ILE A 18 1.18 -14.23 8.12
CA ILE A 18 2.28 -13.56 8.81
C ILE A 18 2.31 -14.06 10.26
N SER A 19 3.46 -14.57 10.73
CA SER A 19 3.60 -15.01 12.13
C SER A 19 3.56 -13.83 13.11
N ASP A 20 3.23 -14.12 14.39
CA ASP A 20 3.21 -13.08 15.43
C ASP A 20 4.58 -12.41 15.60
N GLU A 21 5.67 -13.16 15.44
CA GLU A 21 7.04 -12.62 15.48
C GLU A 21 7.30 -11.64 14.32
N GLN A 22 6.84 -11.99 13.11
CA GLN A 22 6.92 -11.09 11.95
C GLN A 22 6.05 -9.84 12.15
N ILE A 23 4.85 -9.99 12.72
CA ILE A 23 3.96 -8.86 13.06
C ILE A 23 4.67 -7.92 14.03
N GLN A 24 5.29 -8.44 15.07
CA GLN A 24 6.01 -7.63 16.05
C GLN A 24 7.19 -6.91 15.40
N HIS A 25 7.98 -7.62 14.59
CA HIS A 25 9.09 -7.02 13.84
C HIS A 25 8.63 -5.90 12.90
N TYR A 26 7.51 -6.09 12.19
CA TYR A 26 6.95 -5.04 11.32
C TYR A 26 6.45 -3.84 12.10
N LYS A 27 5.84 -4.04 13.26
CA LYS A 27 5.42 -2.94 14.14
C LYS A 27 6.62 -2.09 14.57
N GLU A 28 7.66 -2.72 15.09
CA GLU A 28 8.84 -2.03 15.59
C GLU A 28 9.59 -1.29 14.47
N LYS A 29 9.73 -1.91 13.33
CA LYS A 29 10.56 -1.39 12.24
C LYS A 29 9.86 -0.35 11.36
N TYR A 30 8.57 -0.50 11.11
CA TYR A 30 7.90 0.27 10.08
C TYR A 30 6.81 1.22 10.61
N PHE A 31 6.13 0.93 11.72
CA PHE A 31 5.03 1.77 12.18
C PHE A 31 5.44 3.19 12.55
N GLY A 32 6.65 3.38 13.06
CA GLY A 32 7.20 4.71 13.35
C GLY A 32 7.61 5.52 12.11
N LEU A 33 7.74 4.86 10.95
CA LEU A 33 8.20 5.50 9.71
C LEU A 33 7.05 5.85 8.77
N ILE A 34 5.86 5.27 8.97
CA ILE A 34 4.71 5.51 8.10
C ILE A 34 3.98 6.77 8.58
N ASP A 35 3.90 7.77 7.70
CA ASP A 35 3.08 8.95 7.94
C ASP A 35 1.60 8.54 8.03
N LYS A 36 0.98 8.77 9.19
CA LYS A 36 -0.41 8.40 9.49
C LYS A 36 -1.43 8.96 8.48
N ASP A 37 -1.11 10.08 7.85
CA ASP A 37 -1.98 10.67 6.83
C ASP A 37 -2.15 9.77 5.59
N TYR A 38 -1.25 8.81 5.39
CA TYR A 38 -1.27 7.87 4.28
C TYR A 38 -1.93 6.51 4.63
N ILE A 39 -2.42 6.37 5.86
CA ILE A 39 -3.12 5.16 6.31
C ILE A 39 -4.59 5.50 6.51
N ILE A 40 -5.46 4.74 5.88
CA ILE A 40 -6.91 4.84 6.05
C ILE A 40 -7.38 3.59 6.81
N CYS A 41 -8.14 3.81 7.87
CA CYS A 41 -8.81 2.76 8.63
C CYS A 41 -10.31 3.09 8.68
N ILE A 42 -11.14 2.12 8.35
CA ILE A 42 -12.60 2.23 8.45
C ILE A 42 -13.07 1.25 9.51
N VAL A 43 -13.85 1.76 10.43
CA VAL A 43 -14.46 0.99 11.51
C VAL A 43 -15.98 1.00 11.38
N ASP A 44 -16.62 -0.04 11.91
CA ASP A 44 -18.09 -0.11 12.04
C ASP A 44 -18.58 0.68 13.27
N SER A 45 -19.89 0.58 13.55
CA SER A 45 -20.52 1.22 14.71
C SER A 45 -20.03 0.68 16.07
N GLU A 46 -19.43 -0.50 16.08
CA GLU A 46 -18.87 -1.14 17.26
C GLU A 46 -17.35 -0.94 17.39
N TYR A 47 -16.78 -0.06 16.54
CA TYR A 47 -15.34 0.20 16.47
C TYR A 47 -14.49 -0.99 16.01
N ASN A 48 -15.07 -2.00 15.36
CA ASN A 48 -14.29 -3.05 14.72
C ASN A 48 -13.69 -2.55 13.40
N LEU A 49 -12.42 -2.84 13.16
CA LEU A 49 -11.77 -2.50 11.90
C LEU A 49 -12.32 -3.37 10.77
N VAL A 50 -13.05 -2.77 9.85
CA VAL A 50 -13.69 -3.47 8.71
C VAL A 50 -12.99 -3.24 7.39
N ALA A 51 -12.18 -2.19 7.28
CA ALA A 51 -11.35 -1.97 6.10
C ALA A 51 -10.14 -1.10 6.41
N PHE A 52 -9.08 -1.27 5.62
CA PHE A 52 -7.91 -0.41 5.67
C PHE A 52 -7.28 -0.25 4.30
N ALA A 53 -6.53 0.83 4.12
CA ALA A 53 -5.62 1.02 3.00
C ALA A 53 -4.32 1.67 3.48
N ILE A 54 -3.20 1.22 2.93
CA ILE A 54 -1.87 1.77 3.21
C ILE A 54 -1.28 2.29 1.92
N THR A 55 -1.00 3.58 1.92
CA THR A 55 -0.25 4.26 0.89
C THR A 55 1.00 4.89 1.49
N MET A 56 1.93 5.33 0.69
CA MET A 56 3.15 6.01 1.15
C MET A 56 3.66 6.97 0.09
N PRO A 57 4.41 8.03 0.46
CA PRO A 57 5.17 8.79 -0.53
C PRO A 57 6.15 7.87 -1.29
N SER A 58 6.32 8.07 -2.57
CA SER A 58 7.28 7.27 -3.35
C SER A 58 8.71 7.69 -3.04
N TYR A 59 9.51 6.78 -2.52
CA TYR A 59 10.94 7.01 -2.27
C TYR A 59 11.84 6.63 -3.45
N SER A 60 11.29 6.18 -4.59
CA SER A 60 12.06 5.70 -5.74
C SER A 60 13.09 6.72 -6.24
N ARG A 61 12.68 7.99 -6.39
CA ARG A 61 13.59 9.06 -6.82
C ARG A 61 14.65 9.39 -5.76
N ALA A 62 14.33 9.30 -4.48
CA ALA A 62 15.28 9.50 -3.40
C ALA A 62 16.35 8.40 -3.39
N LEU A 63 15.92 7.14 -3.56
CA LEU A 63 16.82 5.98 -3.69
C LEU A 63 17.75 6.11 -4.89
N GLN A 64 17.23 6.52 -6.05
CA GLN A 64 18.04 6.74 -7.24
C GLN A 64 19.09 7.83 -7.04
N LYS A 65 18.70 8.99 -6.49
CA LYS A 65 19.61 10.11 -6.24
C LYS A 65 20.69 9.77 -5.22
N SER A 66 20.36 9.02 -4.17
CA SER A 66 21.30 8.58 -3.15
C SER A 66 22.12 7.35 -3.56
N LYS A 67 21.83 6.74 -4.72
CA LYS A 67 22.42 5.46 -5.17
C LYS A 67 22.28 4.36 -4.09
N GLY A 68 21.15 4.38 -3.36
CA GLY A 68 20.88 3.46 -2.25
C GLY A 68 21.61 3.73 -0.95
N LYS A 69 22.45 4.78 -0.87
CA LYS A 69 23.23 5.12 0.33
C LYS A 69 22.55 6.21 1.15
N LEU A 70 22.44 6.02 2.47
CA LEU A 70 21.88 7.04 3.37
C LEU A 70 22.91 8.11 3.76
N LEU A 71 24.16 7.71 3.91
CA LEU A 71 25.25 8.60 4.29
C LEU A 71 26.16 8.91 3.09
N PRO A 72 26.77 10.13 3.05
CA PRO A 72 26.59 11.21 4.00
C PRO A 72 25.32 12.04 3.80
N PHE A 73 24.75 12.16 2.61
CA PHE A 73 23.64 13.08 2.30
C PHE A 73 22.37 12.41 1.77
N GLY A 74 22.35 11.08 1.65
CA GLY A 74 21.19 10.34 1.13
C GLY A 74 19.91 10.58 1.95
N TRP A 75 20.03 10.67 3.28
CA TRP A 75 18.91 10.93 4.19
C TRP A 75 18.15 12.23 3.87
N VAL A 76 18.84 13.26 3.33
CA VAL A 76 18.20 14.52 2.90
C VAL A 76 17.21 14.27 1.77
N HIS A 77 17.56 13.39 0.82
CA HIS A 77 16.65 13.04 -0.29
C HIS A 77 15.40 12.32 0.21
N PHE A 78 15.54 11.45 1.21
CA PHE A 78 14.41 10.76 1.83
C PHE A 78 13.52 11.73 2.62
N MET A 79 14.10 12.61 3.41
CA MET A 79 13.35 13.60 4.17
C MET A 79 12.57 14.56 3.25
N ASN A 80 13.20 14.99 2.17
CA ASN A 80 12.51 15.82 1.16
C ASN A 80 11.39 15.04 0.47
N ALA A 81 11.60 13.76 0.14
CA ALA A 81 10.58 12.93 -0.50
C ALA A 81 9.39 12.64 0.42
N SER A 82 9.58 12.56 1.74
CA SER A 82 8.48 12.40 2.69
C SER A 82 7.63 13.67 2.83
N ARG A 83 8.25 14.86 2.72
CA ARG A 83 7.58 16.15 2.92
C ARG A 83 6.91 16.68 1.65
N LYS A 84 7.57 16.55 0.50
CA LYS A 84 7.09 17.08 -0.78
C LYS A 84 7.34 16.07 -1.89
N ASN A 85 6.27 15.41 -2.33
CA ASN A 85 6.33 14.38 -3.36
C ASN A 85 5.10 14.43 -4.25
N ASP A 86 5.30 14.40 -5.55
CA ASP A 86 4.22 14.32 -6.53
C ASP A 86 3.77 12.87 -6.82
N ARG A 87 4.41 11.88 -6.16
CA ARG A 87 4.16 10.45 -6.35
C ARG A 87 3.90 9.75 -5.02
N ALA A 88 2.95 8.85 -5.04
CA ALA A 88 2.69 7.93 -3.94
C ALA A 88 2.68 6.48 -4.46
N ASN A 89 2.92 5.55 -3.55
CA ASN A 89 2.79 4.13 -3.79
C ASN A 89 1.59 3.59 -3.01
N PHE A 90 0.80 2.74 -3.66
CA PHE A 90 -0.30 2.02 -3.04
C PHE A 90 0.22 0.62 -2.65
N TYR A 91 0.25 0.35 -1.36
CA TYR A 91 0.84 -0.89 -0.85
C TYR A 91 -0.18 -1.98 -0.60
N LEU A 92 -1.21 -1.69 0.20
CA LEU A 92 -2.17 -2.68 0.65
C LEU A 92 -3.57 -2.06 0.73
N ILE A 93 -4.56 -2.88 0.45
CA ILE A 93 -5.97 -2.62 0.75
C ILE A 93 -6.59 -3.91 1.26
N GLY A 94 -7.33 -3.84 2.36
CA GLY A 94 -8.09 -4.96 2.89
C GLY A 94 -9.49 -4.50 3.25
N ILE A 95 -10.49 -5.26 2.83
CA ILE A 95 -11.91 -5.03 3.14
C ILE A 95 -12.48 -6.36 3.62
N HIS A 96 -13.01 -6.37 4.82
CA HIS A 96 -13.67 -7.55 5.39
C HIS A 96 -14.72 -8.10 4.41
N PRO A 97 -14.81 -9.42 4.19
CA PRO A 97 -15.72 -10.02 3.22
C PRO A 97 -17.16 -9.50 3.32
N ASP A 98 -17.69 -9.36 4.53
CA ASP A 98 -19.08 -8.91 4.78
C ASP A 98 -19.32 -7.44 4.40
N TYR A 99 -18.26 -6.66 4.23
CA TYR A 99 -18.32 -5.24 3.87
C TYR A 99 -17.94 -4.97 2.41
N GLN A 100 -17.55 -6.02 1.67
CA GLN A 100 -17.30 -5.90 0.23
C GLN A 100 -18.59 -5.57 -0.52
N ARG A 101 -18.46 -4.87 -1.66
CA ARG A 101 -19.59 -4.44 -2.50
C ARG A 101 -20.61 -3.52 -1.82
N ARG A 102 -20.27 -2.95 -0.64
CA ARG A 102 -21.12 -2.01 0.11
C ARG A 102 -20.63 -0.56 0.02
N GLY A 103 -19.85 -0.23 -0.99
CA GLY A 103 -19.33 1.14 -1.18
C GLY A 103 -18.11 1.51 -0.29
N VAL A 104 -17.60 0.60 0.53
CA VAL A 104 -16.46 0.85 1.43
C VAL A 104 -15.21 1.27 0.64
N THR A 105 -14.99 0.66 -0.52
CA THR A 105 -13.90 1.04 -1.43
C THR A 105 -13.97 2.52 -1.83
N ALA A 106 -15.17 3.02 -2.17
CA ALA A 106 -15.34 4.43 -2.54
C ALA A 106 -15.03 5.38 -1.38
N ILE A 107 -15.36 4.98 -0.14
CA ILE A 107 -15.00 5.75 1.06
C ILE A 107 -13.48 5.81 1.23
N ILE A 108 -12.79 4.66 1.09
CA ILE A 108 -11.32 4.59 1.16
C ILE A 108 -10.70 5.53 0.13
N PHE A 109 -11.10 5.43 -1.15
CA PHE A 109 -10.53 6.26 -2.20
C PHE A 109 -10.83 7.74 -2.00
N LYS A 110 -12.03 8.10 -1.54
CA LYS A 110 -12.38 9.49 -1.20
C LYS A 110 -11.40 10.08 -0.18
N GLU A 111 -11.07 9.34 0.88
CA GLU A 111 -10.15 9.83 1.91
C GLU A 111 -8.70 9.85 1.42
N ILE A 112 -8.26 8.85 0.64
CA ILE A 112 -6.95 8.86 -0.02
C ILE A 112 -6.81 10.08 -0.93
N TRP A 113 -7.81 10.38 -1.77
CA TRP A 113 -7.77 11.53 -2.68
C TRP A 113 -7.72 12.86 -1.95
N LYS A 114 -8.41 13.01 -0.82
CA LYS A 114 -8.27 14.21 0.03
C LYS A 114 -6.82 14.40 0.49
N THR A 115 -6.20 13.35 0.99
CA THR A 115 -4.81 13.38 1.43
C THR A 115 -3.87 13.70 0.26
N PHE A 116 -4.04 13.04 -0.88
CA PHE A 116 -3.22 13.26 -2.06
C PHE A 116 -3.33 14.67 -2.60
N LYS A 117 -4.56 15.22 -2.67
CA LYS A 117 -4.79 16.61 -3.07
C LYS A 117 -4.08 17.58 -2.12
N LYS A 118 -4.21 17.38 -0.81
CA LYS A 118 -3.55 18.21 0.21
C LYS A 118 -2.01 18.16 0.10
N LYS A 119 -1.45 16.98 -0.19
CA LYS A 119 -0.01 16.76 -0.28
C LYS A 119 0.58 16.95 -1.69
N GLY A 120 -0.24 17.28 -2.68
CA GLY A 120 0.19 17.56 -4.06
C GLY A 120 0.60 16.32 -4.84
N VAL A 121 0.11 15.14 -4.46
CA VAL A 121 0.35 13.88 -5.18
C VAL A 121 -0.42 13.91 -6.51
N LYS A 122 0.27 13.60 -7.60
CA LYS A 122 -0.26 13.57 -8.98
C LYS A 122 -0.26 12.18 -9.59
N PHE A 123 0.63 11.32 -9.13
CA PHE A 123 0.82 9.98 -9.67
C PHE A 123 0.76 8.95 -8.54
N LEU A 124 0.03 7.88 -8.78
CA LEU A 124 -0.06 6.73 -7.89
C LEU A 124 0.51 5.50 -8.61
N GLU A 125 1.46 4.82 -7.99
CA GLU A 125 1.99 3.55 -8.46
C GLU A 125 1.51 2.44 -7.54
N THR A 126 0.90 1.40 -8.08
CA THR A 126 0.51 0.22 -7.30
C THR A 126 1.70 -0.74 -7.17
N ASN A 127 1.66 -1.58 -6.16
CA ASN A 127 2.54 -2.74 -6.10
C ASN A 127 2.22 -3.71 -7.24
N PRO A 128 3.15 -4.61 -7.60
CA PRO A 128 2.84 -5.67 -8.56
C PRO A 128 1.63 -6.48 -8.10
N GLU A 129 0.65 -6.57 -8.96
CA GLU A 129 -0.59 -7.31 -8.75
C GLU A 129 -0.53 -8.63 -9.50
N LEU A 130 -1.11 -9.69 -8.93
CA LEU A 130 -1.23 -10.96 -9.61
C LEU A 130 -2.14 -10.82 -10.83
N GLU A 131 -1.76 -11.40 -11.97
CA GLU A 131 -2.57 -11.33 -13.21
C GLU A 131 -3.95 -11.99 -13.03
N GLU A 132 -4.08 -12.94 -12.12
CA GLU A 132 -5.32 -13.63 -11.76
C GLU A 132 -6.20 -12.83 -10.79
N ASN A 133 -5.66 -11.83 -10.10
CA ASN A 133 -6.41 -11.02 -9.14
C ASN A 133 -7.23 -9.92 -9.85
N LYS A 134 -8.31 -10.34 -10.51
CA LYS A 134 -9.20 -9.44 -11.25
C LYS A 134 -9.85 -8.39 -10.36
N ASN A 135 -10.11 -8.70 -9.10
CA ASN A 135 -10.78 -7.78 -8.18
C ASN A 135 -9.97 -6.51 -7.94
N ILE A 136 -8.65 -6.64 -7.76
CA ILE A 136 -7.80 -5.47 -7.56
C ILE A 136 -7.64 -4.67 -8.86
N GLN A 137 -7.56 -5.33 -10.01
CA GLN A 137 -7.45 -4.68 -11.31
C GLN A 137 -8.70 -3.84 -11.64
N LEU A 138 -9.89 -4.33 -11.27
CA LEU A 138 -11.14 -3.60 -11.44
C LEU A 138 -11.18 -2.27 -10.66
N LEU A 139 -10.44 -2.15 -9.55
CA LEU A 139 -10.38 -0.90 -8.77
C LEU A 139 -9.76 0.26 -9.56
N TRP A 140 -8.93 -0.06 -10.55
CA TRP A 140 -8.16 0.93 -11.29
C TRP A 140 -8.78 1.32 -12.63
N GLN A 141 -9.79 0.59 -13.13
CA GLN A 141 -10.33 0.78 -14.49
C GLN A 141 -10.75 2.21 -14.78
N ASP A 142 -11.39 2.87 -13.83
CA ASP A 142 -11.88 4.25 -14.01
C ASP A 142 -10.78 5.32 -13.94
N TYR A 143 -9.54 4.92 -13.66
CA TYR A 143 -8.40 5.85 -13.49
C TYR A 143 -7.40 5.81 -14.64
N ASN A 144 -7.76 5.20 -15.78
CA ASN A 144 -6.88 5.04 -16.95
C ASN A 144 -5.49 4.46 -16.59
N PRO A 145 -5.43 3.28 -15.97
CA PRO A 145 -4.18 2.71 -15.47
C PRO A 145 -3.24 2.37 -16.61
N VAL A 146 -1.94 2.61 -16.38
CA VAL A 146 -0.88 2.23 -17.31
C VAL A 146 -0.08 1.08 -16.72
N ASN A 147 -0.15 -0.09 -17.32
CA ASN A 147 0.71 -1.21 -16.94
C ASN A 147 2.11 -0.98 -17.51
N HIS A 148 3.02 -0.50 -16.67
CA HIS A 148 4.38 -0.12 -17.08
C HIS A 148 5.47 -1.09 -16.62
N LYS A 149 5.14 -2.08 -15.78
CA LYS A 149 6.07 -3.10 -15.27
C LYS A 149 5.38 -4.45 -15.19
N ARG A 150 6.07 -5.51 -15.63
CA ARG A 150 5.69 -6.90 -15.40
C ARG A 150 6.84 -7.63 -14.74
N ARG A 151 6.51 -8.53 -13.81
CA ARG A 151 7.48 -9.40 -13.13
C ARG A 151 7.02 -10.84 -13.29
N ARG A 152 7.97 -11.76 -13.43
CA ARG A 152 7.71 -13.20 -13.41
C ARG A 152 8.69 -13.87 -12.45
N THR A 153 8.20 -14.84 -11.72
CA THR A 153 9.00 -15.73 -10.88
C THR A 153 9.09 -17.06 -11.60
N TYR A 154 10.28 -17.63 -11.63
CA TYR A 154 10.54 -18.94 -12.25
C TYR A 154 11.06 -19.87 -11.15
N SER A 155 10.64 -21.14 -11.17
CA SER A 155 11.24 -22.23 -10.39
C SER A 155 12.12 -23.06 -11.31
N LEU A 156 13.24 -23.52 -10.78
CA LEU A 156 14.11 -24.49 -11.42
C LEU A 156 14.18 -25.71 -10.49
N ASP A 157 13.82 -26.88 -11.00
CA ASP A 157 14.02 -28.12 -10.27
C ASP A 157 15.51 -28.45 -10.35
N VAL A 158 16.16 -28.62 -9.18
CA VAL A 158 17.58 -28.91 -9.03
C VAL A 158 17.75 -30.36 -8.56
#